data_a11f028378fa6cc9b8ada1dc784c0720
#
_entry.id   a11f028378fa6cc9b8ada1dc784c0720
#
_cell.length_a   1.000
_cell.length_b   1.000
_cell.length_c   1.000
_cell.angle_alpha   90.00
_cell.angle_beta   90.00
_cell.angle_gamma   90.00
#
_symmetry.space_group_name_H-M   'P 1'
#
loop_
_entity.id
_entity.type
_entity.pdbx_description
1 polymer ?
#
loop_
_entity_poly.entity_id
_entity_poly.type
_entity_poly.pdbx_seq_one_letter_code
_entity_poly.pdbx_strand_id
1 'polypeptide(L)' 'MAKTSYTCVECGYKTPKPLGRCPACGAWESFQEVAPS' A
#
# COMPACT_ATOMS: atom_id res chain seq x y z
N MET A 1 12.35 0.13 -15.47
CA MET A 1 11.66 1.23 -14.83
C MET A 1 11.16 0.82 -13.47
N ALA A 2 11.45 1.64 -12.49
CA ALA A 2 11.05 1.35 -11.13
C ALA A 2 9.61 1.79 -10.90
N LYS A 3 8.83 0.91 -10.31
CA LYS A 3 7.46 1.21 -9.95
C LYS A 3 7.33 1.09 -8.44
N THR A 4 6.79 2.13 -7.85
CA THR A 4 6.56 2.11 -6.42
C THR A 4 5.25 1.42 -6.11
N SER A 5 5.28 0.52 -5.15
CA SER A 5 4.07 -0.16 -4.70
C SER A 5 3.80 0.23 -3.25
N TYR A 6 2.59 0.00 -2.82
CA TYR A 6 2.20 0.32 -1.45
C TYR A 6 1.56 -0.90 -0.84
N THR A 7 1.93 -1.18 0.40
CA THR A 7 1.44 -2.36 1.10
C THR A 7 0.82 -1.94 2.42
N CYS A 8 -0.39 -2.42 2.64
CA CYS A 8 -1.08 -2.14 3.90
C CYS A 8 -0.37 -2.86 5.03
N VAL A 9 -0.04 -2.13 6.09
CA VAL A 9 0.67 -2.71 7.23
C VAL A 9 -0.27 -3.46 8.17
N GLU A 10 -1.57 -3.33 7.94
CA GLU A 10 -2.56 -3.99 8.78
C GLU A 10 -2.94 -5.36 8.23
N CYS A 11 -3.23 -5.43 6.95
CA CYS A 11 -3.68 -6.67 6.33
C CYS A 11 -2.76 -7.18 5.23
N GLY A 12 -1.81 -6.37 4.79
CA GLY A 12 -0.89 -6.78 3.74
C GLY A 12 -1.40 -6.57 2.34
N TYR A 13 -2.41 -5.75 2.17
CA TYR A 13 -2.97 -5.48 0.86
C TYR A 13 -1.96 -4.72 0.01
N LYS A 14 -1.76 -5.17 -1.22
CA LYS A 14 -0.80 -4.55 -2.13
C LYS A 14 -1.52 -3.75 -3.20
N THR A 15 -0.98 -2.58 -3.51
CA THR A 15 -1.56 -1.73 -4.53
C THR A 15 -0.44 -0.94 -5.20
N PRO A 16 -0.55 -0.68 -6.51
CA PRO A 16 0.47 0.10 -7.22
C PRO A 16 0.36 1.61 -6.96
N LYS A 17 -0.68 2.03 -6.28
CA LYS A 17 -0.88 3.45 -6.02
C LYS A 17 -1.29 3.63 -4.56
N PRO A 18 -0.98 4.80 -3.98
CA PRO A 18 -1.35 5.05 -2.58
C PRO A 18 -2.86 5.29 -2.49
N LEU A 19 -3.49 4.54 -1.61
CA LEU A 19 -4.90 4.73 -1.30
C LEU A 19 -4.99 5.34 0.09
N GLY A 20 -5.88 6.29 0.27
CA GLY A 20 -6.03 6.91 1.57
C GLY A 20 -6.60 5.94 2.58
N ARG A 21 -7.32 4.93 2.09
CA ARG A 21 -7.93 3.96 2.97
C ARG A 21 -7.80 2.58 2.33
N CYS A 22 -7.48 1.61 3.17
CA CYS A 22 -7.35 0.24 2.69
C CYS A 22 -8.73 -0.37 2.45
N PRO A 23 -9.00 -0.85 1.21
CA PRO A 23 -10.30 -1.47 0.93
C PRO A 23 -10.44 -2.86 1.51
N ALA A 24 -9.33 -3.46 1.94
CA ALA A 24 -9.37 -4.82 2.47
C ALA A 24 -9.68 -4.84 3.96
N CYS A 25 -9.03 -3.98 4.73
CA CYS A 25 -9.26 -3.94 6.17
C CYS A 25 -9.85 -2.62 6.65
N GLY A 26 -9.88 -1.61 5.79
CA GLY A 26 -10.49 -0.34 6.12
C GLY A 26 -9.62 0.59 6.94
N ALA A 27 -8.35 0.27 7.08
CA ALA A 27 -7.44 1.11 7.85
C ALA A 27 -7.06 2.35 7.05
N TRP A 28 -6.99 3.49 7.73
CA TRP A 28 -6.60 4.73 7.10
C TRP A 28 -5.09 4.90 7.15
N GLU A 29 -4.53 5.39 6.05
CA GLU A 29 -3.09 5.72 5.95
C GLU A 29 -2.21 4.60 6.49
N SER A 30 -2.58 3.37 6.14
CA SER A 30 -1.82 2.21 6.60
C SER A 30 -0.97 1.63 5.49
N PHE A 31 -0.77 2.37 4.41
CA PHE A 31 0.06 1.90 3.31
C PHE A 31 1.49 2.36 3.48
N GLN A 32 2.41 1.44 3.26
CA GLN A 32 3.83 1.71 3.30
C GLN A 32 4.39 1.64 1.90
N GLU A 33 5.22 2.62 1.55
CA GLU A 33 5.82 2.66 0.25
C GLU A 33 6.89 1.58 0.13
N VAL A 34 6.76 0.77 -0.91
CA VAL A 34 7.71 -0.30 -1.18
C VAL A 34 8.27 -0.06 -2.58
N ALA A 35 9.48 0.41 -2.64
CA ALA A 35 10.13 0.69 -3.91
C ALA A 35 10.93 -0.52 -4.34
N PRO A 36 10.87 -0.91 -5.62
CA PRO A 36 11.72 -1.97 -6.13
C PRO A 36 13.17 -1.51 -6.16
N SER A 37 14.06 -2.35 -5.75
CA SER A 37 15.48 -1.99 -5.74
C SER A 37 16.19 -2.38 -7.02
#